data_f6740c13b43a40e13a0d84da71b18ab8
#
_entry.id   f6740c13b43a40e13a0d84da71b18ab8
#
_cell.length_a   1.000
_cell.length_b   1.000
_cell.length_c   1.000
_cell.angle_alpha   90.00
_cell.angle_beta   90.00
_cell.angle_gamma   90.00
#
_symmetry.space_group_name_H-M   'P 1'
#
loop_
_entity.id
_entity.type
_entity.pdbx_description
1 polymer ?
#
loop_
_entity_poly.entity_id
_entity_poly.type
_entity_poly.pdbx_seq_one_letter_code
_entity_poly.pdbx_strand_id
1 'polypeptide(L)'
;MKGDSMTKTATVDALSVSGAYPAVDELDGTLVFRLGYDGAAFSGFAEQPEGLRTVAGEVRRALETFLRRPVDLTCAGRTDAGVHAVSQYVSIPAHADELAITHARWMRAMAALLPSDIALNAVYHARPGFSARFDARSRTYTYRIVTGDARPLLTRSVTWWHRLPLDMDAMERAAACLVGEHDFKSFCKTSSAIDKPTCRNVIAVSFERALALGEEHI
;
A
#
# COMPACT_ATOMS: atom_id res chain seq x y z
N MET A 1 -27.44 -23.91 3.16
CA MET A 1 -26.01 -24.05 3.39
C MET A 1 -25.41 -22.65 3.34
N LYS A 2 -24.96 -22.16 4.49
CA LYS A 2 -24.38 -20.82 4.62
C LYS A 2 -22.91 -20.91 4.19
N GLY A 3 -22.55 -20.23 3.11
CA GLY A 3 -21.17 -20.02 2.72
C GLY A 3 -20.74 -18.66 3.23
N ASP A 4 -20.05 -18.63 4.36
CA ASP A 4 -19.34 -17.43 4.83
C ASP A 4 -18.15 -17.16 3.89
N SER A 5 -18.35 -16.25 2.96
CA SER A 5 -17.26 -15.67 2.18
C SER A 5 -16.59 -14.59 3.02
N MET A 6 -15.73 -14.98 3.94
CA MET A 6 -14.79 -14.05 4.56
C MET A 6 -13.65 -13.82 3.59
N THR A 7 -13.69 -12.69 2.92
CA THR A 7 -12.51 -12.13 2.25
C THR A 7 -11.44 -11.90 3.32
N LYS A 8 -10.54 -12.85 3.49
CA LYS A 8 -9.34 -12.66 4.31
C LYS A 8 -8.38 -11.79 3.50
N THR A 9 -8.63 -10.49 3.54
CA THR A 9 -7.55 -9.54 3.25
C THR A 9 -6.46 -9.84 4.26
N ALA A 10 -5.29 -10.29 3.80
CA ALA A 10 -4.14 -10.45 4.67
C ALA A 10 -3.80 -9.07 5.23
N THR A 11 -4.32 -8.80 6.41
CA THR A 11 -4.02 -7.59 7.16
C THR A 11 -2.56 -7.70 7.55
N VAL A 12 -1.76 -6.74 7.17
CA VAL A 12 -0.41 -6.57 7.71
C VAL A 12 -0.57 -6.14 9.17
N ASP A 13 -0.85 -7.09 10.05
CA ASP A 13 -0.80 -6.92 11.50
C ASP A 13 0.67 -6.93 11.96
N ALA A 14 1.43 -5.96 11.52
CA ALA A 14 2.85 -5.92 11.86
C ALA A 14 3.35 -4.56 12.30
N LEU A 15 2.45 -3.64 12.60
CA LEU A 15 2.78 -2.52 13.44
C LEU A 15 2.18 -2.82 14.82
N SER A 16 2.86 -3.64 15.63
CA SER A 16 2.62 -3.67 17.04
C SER A 16 3.05 -2.32 17.62
N VAL A 17 2.14 -1.37 17.57
CA VAL A 17 2.27 -0.13 18.31
C VAL A 17 2.02 -0.52 19.76
N SER A 18 3.07 -0.85 20.51
CA SER A 18 2.96 -1.03 21.95
C SER A 18 2.62 0.33 22.53
N GLY A 19 1.44 0.43 23.11
CA GLY A 19 0.91 1.66 23.62
C GLY A 19 1.53 2.09 24.96
N ALA A 20 2.72 2.63 24.93
CA ALA A 20 3.23 3.50 25.98
C ALA A 20 4.01 4.61 25.28
N TYR A 21 3.40 5.78 25.19
CA TYR A 21 4.10 6.97 24.72
C TYR A 21 5.14 7.39 25.76
N PRO A 22 6.37 7.74 25.34
CA PRO A 22 7.27 8.51 26.19
C PRO A 22 6.58 9.83 26.56
N ALA A 23 6.89 10.33 27.75
CA ALA A 23 6.38 11.62 28.19
C ALA A 23 6.72 12.72 27.17
N VAL A 24 5.86 13.71 27.09
CA VAL A 24 5.86 14.80 26.07
C VAL A 24 7.21 15.57 26.02
N ASP A 25 8.07 15.40 27.00
CA ASP A 25 9.38 16.08 27.12
C ASP A 25 10.53 15.33 26.46
N GLU A 26 10.33 14.13 25.95
CA GLU A 26 11.36 13.35 25.27
C GLU A 26 11.04 13.19 23.79
N LEU A 27 11.45 14.18 23.02
CA LEU A 27 11.79 14.03 21.61
C LEU A 27 10.66 13.65 20.63
N ASP A 28 10.79 14.28 19.50
CA ASP A 28 10.15 13.96 18.25
C ASP A 28 9.89 12.46 18.09
N GLY A 29 8.64 12.10 17.95
CA GLY A 29 8.20 10.76 17.60
C GLY A 29 8.13 10.59 16.10
N THR A 30 7.42 9.57 15.66
CA THR A 30 7.09 9.36 14.25
C THR A 30 5.58 9.18 14.11
N LEU A 31 4.98 9.92 13.21
CA LEU A 31 3.61 9.69 12.77
C LEU A 31 3.62 8.72 11.58
N VAL A 32 2.75 7.71 11.65
CA VAL A 32 2.58 6.72 10.59
C VAL A 32 1.15 6.77 10.11
N PHE A 33 0.97 6.94 8.81
CA PHE A 33 -0.34 7.04 8.17
C PHE A 33 -0.59 5.81 7.33
N ARG A 34 -1.76 5.19 7.49
CA ARG A 34 -2.25 4.14 6.60
C ARG A 34 -3.19 4.78 5.59
N LEU A 35 -2.84 4.64 4.32
CA LEU A 35 -3.53 5.27 3.20
C LEU A 35 -4.14 4.20 2.28
N GLY A 36 -5.28 4.53 1.68
CA GLY A 36 -5.78 3.86 0.49
C GLY A 36 -5.80 4.84 -0.68
N TYR A 37 -5.60 4.35 -1.90
CA TYR A 37 -5.73 5.19 -3.10
C TYR A 37 -6.12 4.40 -4.34
N ASP A 38 -6.90 5.06 -5.20
CA ASP A 38 -7.10 4.68 -6.58
C ASP A 38 -5.93 5.22 -7.40
N GLY A 39 -5.08 4.31 -7.88
CA GLY A 39 -3.85 4.66 -8.60
C GLY A 39 -4.05 5.06 -10.06
N ALA A 40 -5.26 4.90 -10.63
CA ALA A 40 -5.52 5.03 -12.05
C ALA A 40 -5.09 6.39 -12.65
N ALA A 41 -5.24 7.48 -11.87
CA ALA A 41 -4.91 8.84 -12.29
C ALA A 41 -3.52 9.32 -11.84
N PHE A 42 -2.70 8.42 -11.27
CA PHE A 42 -1.37 8.78 -10.76
C PHE A 42 -0.24 8.20 -11.62
N SER A 43 0.80 8.98 -11.79
CA SER A 43 2.06 8.55 -12.42
C SER A 43 2.93 7.69 -11.49
N GLY A 44 2.30 7.01 -10.53
CA GLY A 44 2.91 6.20 -9.51
C GLY A 44 2.91 6.87 -8.14
N PHE A 45 3.55 6.17 -7.19
CA PHE A 45 3.61 6.67 -5.81
C PHE A 45 4.64 7.78 -5.63
N ALA A 46 5.88 7.55 -6.07
CA ALA A 46 7.00 8.46 -5.80
C ALA A 46 6.91 9.75 -6.60
N GLU A 47 7.27 10.86 -5.99
CA GLU A 47 7.42 12.14 -6.68
C GLU A 47 8.44 12.04 -7.80
N GLN A 48 8.19 12.77 -8.88
CA GLN A 48 8.99 12.81 -10.09
C GLN A 48 9.36 14.25 -10.44
N PRO A 49 10.55 14.49 -11.06
CA PRO A 49 11.05 15.84 -11.30
C PRO A 49 10.16 16.71 -12.20
N GLU A 50 9.34 16.11 -13.04
CA GLU A 50 8.54 16.79 -14.06
C GLU A 50 7.19 17.33 -13.56
N GLY A 51 6.96 17.35 -12.24
CA GLY A 51 5.71 17.83 -11.66
C GLY A 51 4.48 16.94 -11.96
N LEU A 52 4.72 15.69 -12.33
CA LEU A 52 3.66 14.72 -12.57
C LEU A 52 2.86 14.45 -11.29
N ARG A 53 1.57 14.23 -11.44
CA ARG A 53 0.68 13.91 -10.33
C ARG A 53 1.02 12.55 -9.73
N THR A 54 1.47 12.52 -8.48
CA THR A 54 1.87 11.32 -7.76
C THR A 54 1.19 11.24 -6.41
N VAL A 55 1.04 10.01 -5.88
CA VAL A 55 0.41 9.82 -4.57
C VAL A 55 1.22 10.52 -3.47
N ALA A 56 2.55 10.38 -3.47
CA ALA A 56 3.42 11.01 -2.48
C ALA A 56 3.34 12.55 -2.54
N GLY A 57 3.27 13.14 -3.72
CA GLY A 57 3.13 14.59 -3.89
C GLY A 57 1.83 15.13 -3.30
N GLU A 58 0.69 14.44 -3.55
CA GLU A 58 -0.59 14.85 -2.98
C GLU A 58 -0.63 14.68 -1.45
N VAL A 59 -0.11 13.57 -0.95
CA VAL A 59 -0.05 13.31 0.50
C VAL A 59 0.87 14.31 1.19
N ARG A 60 2.06 14.57 0.64
CA ARG A 60 2.99 15.58 1.17
C ARG A 60 2.33 16.94 1.23
N ARG A 61 1.73 17.40 0.14
CA ARG A 61 1.05 18.69 0.09
C ARG A 61 -0.05 18.82 1.15
N ALA A 62 -0.86 17.77 1.34
CA ALA A 62 -1.90 17.76 2.36
C ALA A 62 -1.32 17.85 3.78
N LEU A 63 -0.27 17.07 4.07
CA LEU A 63 0.40 17.07 5.36
C LEU A 63 1.08 18.43 5.64
N GLU A 64 1.81 18.98 4.67
CA GLU A 64 2.48 20.29 4.80
C GLU A 64 1.50 21.44 4.99
N THR A 65 0.35 21.37 4.30
CA THR A 65 -0.72 22.35 4.49
C THR A 65 -1.29 22.28 5.92
N PHE A 66 -1.51 21.08 6.44
CA PHE A 66 -2.06 20.89 7.77
C PHE A 66 -1.07 21.24 8.88
N LEU A 67 0.17 20.79 8.76
CA LEU A 67 1.24 20.99 9.73
C LEU A 67 1.94 22.35 9.61
N ARG A 68 1.76 23.05 8.48
CA ARG A 68 2.39 24.33 8.15
C ARG A 68 3.92 24.28 8.18
N ARG A 69 4.49 23.13 7.79
CA ARG A 69 5.93 22.94 7.65
C ARG A 69 6.24 21.88 6.58
N PRO A 70 7.45 21.87 6.02
CA PRO A 70 7.92 20.77 5.17
C PRO A 70 7.92 19.44 5.93
N VAL A 71 7.61 18.34 5.24
CA VAL A 71 7.63 16.98 5.80
C VAL A 71 8.58 16.07 5.03
N ASP A 72 9.35 15.25 5.74
CA ASP A 72 10.13 14.16 5.15
C ASP A 72 9.30 12.89 5.10
N LEU A 73 8.67 12.65 3.93
CA LEU A 73 7.74 11.55 3.72
C LEU A 73 8.48 10.29 3.27
N THR A 74 8.40 9.24 4.08
CA THR A 74 8.94 7.92 3.75
C THR A 74 7.81 6.91 3.59
N CYS A 75 7.81 6.09 2.53
CA CYS A 75 6.79 5.06 2.28
C CYS A 75 7.31 3.64 2.45
N ALA A 76 6.44 2.72 2.85
CA ALA A 76 6.75 1.29 2.99
C ALA A 76 7.15 0.64 1.68
N GLY A 77 6.51 1.00 0.57
CA GLY A 77 6.84 0.51 -0.76
C GLY A 77 6.27 1.42 -1.83
N ARG A 78 7.07 1.71 -2.83
CA ARG A 78 6.62 2.48 -4.00
C ARG A 78 5.76 1.58 -4.88
N THR A 79 4.71 2.15 -5.45
CA THR A 79 3.88 1.51 -6.49
C THR A 79 4.10 2.22 -7.82
N ASP A 80 4.02 1.47 -8.90
CA ASP A 80 4.12 2.00 -10.26
C ASP A 80 2.83 2.74 -10.67
N ALA A 81 2.86 3.42 -11.83
CA ALA A 81 1.71 4.12 -12.37
C ALA A 81 0.51 3.17 -12.53
N GLY A 82 -0.68 3.64 -12.15
CA GLY A 82 -1.92 2.88 -12.23
C GLY A 82 -2.14 1.86 -11.11
N VAL A 83 -1.16 1.59 -10.26
CA VAL A 83 -1.31 0.61 -9.15
C VAL A 83 -2.09 1.23 -8.00
N HIS A 84 -3.13 0.52 -7.56
CA HIS A 84 -3.96 0.89 -6.42
C HIS A 84 -3.37 0.38 -5.09
N ALA A 85 -3.80 0.93 -3.98
CA ALA A 85 -3.52 0.36 -2.67
C ALA A 85 -4.69 0.56 -1.72
N VAL A 86 -4.98 -0.44 -0.91
CA VAL A 86 -5.95 -0.35 0.18
C VAL A 86 -5.28 -0.08 1.53
N SER A 87 -3.97 -0.34 1.62
CA SER A 87 -3.20 -0.24 2.86
C SER A 87 -1.73 0.06 2.56
N GLN A 88 -1.44 1.29 2.13
CA GLN A 88 -0.07 1.80 2.01
C GLN A 88 0.30 2.53 3.29
N TYR A 89 1.52 2.34 3.77
CA TYR A 89 2.02 3.04 4.95
C TYR A 89 3.06 4.08 4.56
N VAL A 90 2.91 5.26 5.15
CA VAL A 90 3.89 6.34 5.08
C VAL A 90 4.22 6.82 6.48
N SER A 91 5.44 7.29 6.69
CA SER A 91 5.87 7.86 7.96
C SER A 91 6.51 9.22 7.77
N ILE A 92 6.35 10.08 8.75
CA ILE A 92 7.05 11.36 8.87
C ILE A 92 7.59 11.52 10.28
N PRO A 93 8.76 12.15 10.48
CA PRO A 93 9.17 12.63 11.79
C PRO A 93 8.16 13.67 12.30
N ALA A 94 7.83 13.62 13.58
CA ALA A 94 6.79 14.45 14.19
C ALA A 94 7.28 15.14 15.45
N HIS A 95 6.87 16.40 15.65
CA HIS A 95 7.09 17.17 16.86
C HIS A 95 6.08 16.79 17.93
N ALA A 96 6.37 17.10 19.19
CA ALA A 96 5.55 16.72 20.34
C ALA A 96 4.10 17.23 20.25
N ASP A 97 3.90 18.44 19.79
CA ASP A 97 2.56 19.02 19.58
C ASP A 97 1.78 18.34 18.46
N GLU A 98 2.45 17.82 17.46
CA GLU A 98 1.84 17.05 16.36
C GLU A 98 1.40 15.66 16.83
N LEU A 99 2.16 15.03 17.71
CA LEU A 99 1.79 13.79 18.37
C LEU A 99 0.57 13.96 19.30
N ALA A 100 0.35 15.14 19.84
CA ALA A 100 -0.83 15.47 20.63
C ALA A 100 -2.11 15.68 19.80
N ILE A 101 -2.01 15.76 18.47
CA ILE A 101 -3.17 15.91 17.59
C ILE A 101 -4.03 14.66 17.64
N THR A 102 -5.31 14.83 17.98
CA THR A 102 -6.23 13.69 18.10
C THR A 102 -6.48 13.00 16.75
N HIS A 103 -6.73 11.69 16.80
CA HIS A 103 -7.09 10.89 15.63
C HIS A 103 -8.25 11.51 14.83
N ALA A 104 -9.30 11.96 15.51
CA ALA A 104 -10.47 12.60 14.87
C ALA A 104 -10.10 13.90 14.12
N ARG A 105 -9.14 14.66 14.63
CA ARG A 105 -8.64 15.88 13.95
C ARG A 105 -7.83 15.53 12.71
N TRP A 106 -6.97 14.51 12.78
CA TRP A 106 -6.26 13.98 11.63
C TRP A 106 -7.21 13.52 10.53
N MET A 107 -8.20 12.67 10.88
CA MET A 107 -9.15 12.14 9.90
C MET A 107 -9.93 13.24 9.19
N ARG A 108 -10.43 14.24 9.93
CA ARG A 108 -11.17 15.37 9.34
C ARG A 108 -10.29 16.25 8.47
N ALA A 109 -9.07 16.56 8.91
CA ALA A 109 -8.16 17.40 8.16
C ALA A 109 -7.75 16.73 6.84
N MET A 110 -7.37 15.47 6.88
CA MET A 110 -6.95 14.75 5.68
C MET A 110 -8.12 14.48 4.72
N ALA A 111 -9.33 14.25 5.22
CA ALA A 111 -10.51 14.13 4.37
C ALA A 111 -10.85 15.45 3.61
N ALA A 112 -10.46 16.60 4.16
CA ALA A 112 -10.64 17.89 3.51
C ALA A 112 -9.49 18.29 2.56
N LEU A 113 -8.28 17.78 2.78
CA LEU A 113 -7.08 18.21 2.08
C LEU A 113 -6.62 17.22 1.00
N LEU A 114 -6.90 15.93 1.18
CA LEU A 114 -6.58 14.91 0.19
C LEU A 114 -7.61 14.94 -0.96
N PRO A 115 -7.19 14.66 -2.18
CA PRO A 115 -8.12 14.48 -3.29
C PRO A 115 -8.96 13.21 -3.09
N SER A 116 -10.10 13.12 -3.79
CA SER A 116 -11.09 12.05 -3.61
C SER A 116 -10.58 10.64 -3.93
N ASP A 117 -9.48 10.52 -4.63
CA ASP A 117 -8.82 9.26 -4.99
C ASP A 117 -7.71 8.84 -4.00
N ILE A 118 -7.55 9.57 -2.88
CA ILE A 118 -6.71 9.17 -1.74
C ILE A 118 -7.50 9.28 -0.44
N ALA A 119 -7.46 8.25 0.38
CA ALA A 119 -8.09 8.25 1.70
C ALA A 119 -7.07 7.96 2.80
N LEU A 120 -7.14 8.72 3.89
CA LEU A 120 -6.49 8.35 5.15
C LEU A 120 -7.37 7.35 5.88
N ASN A 121 -6.84 6.16 6.18
CA ASN A 121 -7.57 5.10 6.88
C ASN A 121 -7.24 5.04 8.37
N ALA A 122 -6.02 5.39 8.76
CA ALA A 122 -5.60 5.44 10.16
C ALA A 122 -4.34 6.27 10.33
N VAL A 123 -4.13 6.75 11.57
CA VAL A 123 -2.89 7.38 12.03
C VAL A 123 -2.39 6.63 13.25
N TYR A 124 -1.10 6.36 13.28
CA TYR A 124 -0.42 5.71 14.38
C TYR A 124 0.76 6.56 14.83
N HIS A 125 1.12 6.41 16.08
CA HIS A 125 2.35 6.97 16.63
C HIS A 125 3.38 5.85 16.73
N ALA A 126 4.62 6.13 16.40
CA ALA A 126 5.71 5.18 16.50
C ALA A 126 6.90 5.83 17.22
N ARG A 127 7.84 4.99 17.65
CA ARG A 127 9.09 5.43 18.27
C ARG A 127 9.85 6.44 17.40
N PRO A 128 10.66 7.32 17.97
CA PRO A 128 11.57 8.15 17.21
C PRO A 128 12.44 7.30 16.27
N GLY A 129 12.65 7.80 15.05
CA GLY A 129 13.44 7.10 14.03
C GLY A 129 12.76 5.88 13.38
N PHE A 130 11.49 5.60 13.68
CA PHE A 130 10.74 4.60 12.92
C PHE A 130 10.61 5.02 11.46
N SER A 131 10.80 4.06 10.56
CA SER A 131 10.70 4.28 9.11
C SER A 131 9.74 3.27 8.48
N ALA A 132 8.67 3.75 7.86
CA ALA A 132 7.75 2.88 7.12
C ALA A 132 8.47 2.01 6.08
N ARG A 133 9.60 2.47 5.54
CA ARG A 133 10.38 1.74 4.55
C ARG A 133 11.22 0.61 5.15
N PHE A 134 11.96 0.90 6.21
CA PHE A 134 12.98 0.00 6.75
C PHE A 134 12.44 -0.92 7.84
N ASP A 135 11.41 -0.48 8.57
CA ASP A 135 10.74 -1.28 9.58
C ASP A 135 9.59 -2.13 9.02
N ALA A 136 9.26 -2.01 7.72
CA ALA A 136 8.27 -2.87 7.07
C ALA A 136 8.74 -4.33 7.05
N ARG A 137 7.91 -5.24 7.58
CA ARG A 137 8.22 -6.68 7.65
C ARG A 137 7.81 -7.44 6.41
N SER A 138 6.68 -7.05 5.79
CA SER A 138 6.17 -7.70 4.59
C SER A 138 5.41 -6.71 3.71
N ARG A 139 5.17 -7.11 2.47
CA ARG A 139 4.31 -6.42 1.51
C ARG A 139 3.43 -7.46 0.84
N THR A 140 2.14 -7.19 0.79
CA THR A 140 1.17 -8.07 0.11
C THR A 140 0.69 -7.39 -1.16
N TYR A 141 0.65 -8.15 -2.24
CA TYR A 141 0.14 -7.70 -3.53
C TYR A 141 -1.02 -8.59 -3.93
N THR A 142 -2.11 -7.99 -4.38
CA THR A 142 -3.28 -8.71 -4.86
C THR A 142 -3.52 -8.36 -6.33
N TYR A 143 -3.54 -9.37 -7.17
CA TYR A 143 -3.98 -9.26 -8.56
C TYR A 143 -5.38 -9.85 -8.66
N ARG A 144 -6.28 -9.13 -9.30
CA ARG A 144 -7.63 -9.62 -9.59
C ARG A 144 -7.74 -9.94 -11.07
N ILE A 145 -8.20 -11.14 -11.36
CA ILE A 145 -8.36 -11.63 -12.73
C ILE A 145 -9.82 -12.05 -12.91
N VAL A 146 -10.44 -11.60 -13.98
CA VAL A 146 -11.74 -12.09 -14.44
C VAL A 146 -11.54 -12.82 -15.76
N THR A 147 -12.08 -14.04 -15.87
CA THR A 147 -12.01 -14.85 -17.08
C THR A 147 -13.38 -14.90 -17.76
N GLY A 148 -13.37 -15.16 -19.09
CA GLY A 148 -14.58 -15.33 -19.88
C GLY A 148 -14.81 -14.23 -20.92
N ASP A 149 -15.89 -14.37 -21.69
CA ASP A 149 -16.18 -13.51 -22.84
C ASP A 149 -16.68 -12.12 -22.46
N ALA A 150 -17.38 -12.01 -21.33
CA ALA A 150 -17.88 -10.74 -20.81
C ALA A 150 -16.79 -9.95 -20.06
N ARG A 151 -16.66 -8.68 -20.41
CA ARG A 151 -15.76 -7.78 -19.66
C ARG A 151 -16.35 -7.44 -18.30
N PRO A 152 -15.51 -7.39 -17.23
CA PRO A 152 -15.95 -6.85 -15.96
C PRO A 152 -16.36 -5.38 -16.16
N LEU A 153 -17.49 -5.00 -15.60
CA LEU A 153 -18.00 -3.64 -15.74
C LEU A 153 -17.73 -2.80 -14.49
N LEU A 154 -18.10 -3.31 -13.34
CA LEU A 154 -17.99 -2.58 -12.07
C LEU A 154 -16.57 -2.62 -11.51
N THR A 155 -15.84 -3.69 -11.75
CA THR A 155 -14.47 -3.87 -11.27
C THR A 155 -13.39 -3.60 -12.33
N ARG A 156 -13.76 -3.09 -13.49
CA ARG A 156 -12.86 -2.93 -14.67
C ARG A 156 -11.56 -2.17 -14.39
N SER A 157 -11.57 -1.23 -13.47
CA SER A 157 -10.39 -0.41 -13.13
C SER A 157 -9.40 -1.12 -12.22
N VAL A 158 -9.82 -2.20 -11.56
CA VAL A 158 -9.02 -2.92 -10.55
C VAL A 158 -8.84 -4.40 -10.88
N THR A 159 -9.18 -4.79 -12.12
CA THR A 159 -9.21 -6.20 -12.56
C THR A 159 -8.55 -6.34 -13.92
N TRP A 160 -7.73 -7.37 -14.07
CA TRP A 160 -7.26 -7.82 -15.38
C TRP A 160 -8.27 -8.77 -16.02
N TRP A 161 -8.83 -8.38 -17.15
CA TRP A 161 -9.70 -9.25 -17.91
C TRP A 161 -8.90 -10.14 -18.86
N HIS A 162 -9.02 -11.44 -18.67
CA HIS A 162 -8.41 -12.47 -19.51
C HIS A 162 -9.50 -13.34 -20.12
N ARG A 163 -9.64 -13.34 -21.45
CA ARG A 163 -10.78 -14.01 -22.13
C ARG A 163 -10.79 -15.53 -22.00
N LEU A 164 -9.63 -16.15 -21.93
CA LEU A 164 -9.52 -17.61 -21.86
C LEU A 164 -9.59 -18.11 -20.43
N PRO A 165 -10.08 -19.33 -20.20
CA PRO A 165 -10.01 -19.94 -18.89
C PRO A 165 -8.55 -20.12 -18.44
N LEU A 166 -8.32 -20.02 -17.15
CA LEU A 166 -7.02 -20.23 -16.53
C LEU A 166 -7.01 -21.56 -15.78
N ASP A 167 -5.93 -22.31 -15.93
CA ASP A 167 -5.66 -23.52 -15.17
C ASP A 167 -5.07 -23.16 -13.81
N MET A 168 -5.93 -23.11 -12.80
CA MET A 168 -5.54 -22.73 -11.43
C MET A 168 -4.49 -23.67 -10.86
N ASP A 169 -4.60 -24.96 -11.11
CA ASP A 169 -3.65 -25.97 -10.60
C ASP A 169 -2.26 -25.76 -11.22
N ALA A 170 -2.22 -25.44 -12.51
CA ALA A 170 -0.96 -25.11 -13.17
C ALA A 170 -0.35 -23.81 -12.64
N MET A 171 -1.18 -22.79 -12.36
CA MET A 171 -0.74 -21.52 -11.75
C MET A 171 -0.20 -21.77 -10.34
N GLU A 172 -0.85 -22.55 -9.51
CA GLU A 172 -0.37 -22.89 -8.17
C GLU A 172 0.95 -23.65 -8.19
N ARG A 173 1.10 -24.66 -9.07
CA ARG A 173 2.35 -25.38 -9.24
C ARG A 173 3.49 -24.46 -9.68
N ALA A 174 3.24 -23.54 -10.61
CA ALA A 174 4.23 -22.58 -11.06
C ALA A 174 4.61 -21.58 -9.95
N ALA A 175 3.63 -21.07 -9.21
CA ALA A 175 3.84 -20.12 -8.14
C ALA A 175 4.59 -20.72 -6.94
N ALA A 176 4.44 -22.00 -6.67
CA ALA A 176 5.17 -22.70 -5.61
C ALA A 176 6.69 -22.57 -5.78
N CYS A 177 7.19 -22.46 -7.03
CA CYS A 177 8.60 -22.25 -7.31
C CYS A 177 9.14 -20.88 -6.90
N LEU A 178 8.26 -19.91 -6.63
CA LEU A 178 8.62 -18.54 -6.24
C LEU A 178 8.75 -18.38 -4.72
N VAL A 179 8.18 -19.33 -3.94
CA VAL A 179 8.18 -19.25 -2.47
C VAL A 179 9.60 -19.52 -1.95
N GLY A 180 10.02 -18.70 -1.00
CA GLY A 180 11.36 -18.74 -0.42
C GLY A 180 12.24 -17.57 -0.88
N GLU A 181 13.54 -17.67 -0.61
CA GLU A 181 14.51 -16.65 -0.98
C GLU A 181 15.11 -16.95 -2.35
N HIS A 182 14.90 -16.03 -3.29
CA HIS A 182 15.36 -16.15 -4.67
C HIS A 182 15.93 -14.83 -5.19
N ASP A 183 16.80 -14.91 -6.19
CA ASP A 183 17.22 -13.76 -7.00
C ASP A 183 16.20 -13.52 -8.13
N PHE A 184 15.42 -12.46 -7.98
CA PHE A 184 14.40 -12.04 -8.95
C PHE A 184 14.94 -11.10 -10.05
N LYS A 185 16.25 -11.10 -10.31
CA LYS A 185 16.86 -10.22 -11.32
C LYS A 185 16.19 -10.34 -12.68
N SER A 186 15.82 -11.55 -13.11
CA SER A 186 15.14 -11.81 -14.37
C SER A 186 13.73 -11.19 -14.46
N PHE A 187 13.11 -10.83 -13.34
CA PHE A 187 11.82 -10.16 -13.27
C PHE A 187 11.94 -8.63 -13.17
N CYS A 188 13.16 -8.11 -13.08
CA CYS A 188 13.39 -6.67 -12.95
C CYS A 188 13.59 -6.02 -14.32
N LYS A 189 13.15 -4.75 -14.46
CA LYS A 189 13.63 -3.92 -15.56
C LYS A 189 15.14 -3.75 -15.43
N THR A 190 15.89 -3.88 -16.53
CA THR A 190 17.36 -3.80 -16.53
C THR A 190 17.88 -2.56 -15.81
N SER A 191 17.28 -1.39 -16.06
CA SER A 191 17.65 -0.13 -15.38
C SER A 191 17.37 -0.12 -13.88
N SER A 192 16.46 -0.97 -13.39
CA SER A 192 16.11 -1.07 -11.97
C SER A 192 16.97 -2.08 -11.20
N ALA A 193 17.68 -2.96 -11.90
CA ALA A 193 18.51 -4.00 -11.33
C ALA A 193 20.00 -3.61 -11.20
N ILE A 194 20.40 -2.47 -11.76
CA ILE A 194 21.78 -1.98 -11.68
C ILE A 194 22.07 -1.56 -10.24
N ASP A 195 23.10 -2.14 -9.64
CA ASP A 195 23.61 -1.83 -8.29
C ASP A 195 22.58 -1.92 -7.15
N LYS A 196 21.51 -2.72 -7.35
CA LYS A 196 20.50 -2.94 -6.31
C LYS A 196 20.35 -4.43 -6.03
N PRO A 197 20.15 -4.81 -4.74
CA PRO A 197 19.88 -6.19 -4.39
C PRO A 197 18.56 -6.65 -5.00
N THR A 198 18.58 -7.74 -5.75
CA THR A 198 17.43 -8.35 -6.43
C THR A 198 16.90 -9.58 -5.71
N CYS A 199 17.61 -10.05 -4.67
CA CYS A 199 17.14 -11.13 -3.81
C CYS A 199 15.93 -10.68 -2.98
N ARG A 200 14.91 -11.54 -2.94
CA ARG A 200 13.67 -11.33 -2.17
C ARG A 200 13.24 -12.65 -1.56
N ASN A 201 12.61 -12.56 -0.40
CA ASN A 201 11.96 -13.70 0.21
C ASN A 201 10.46 -13.60 -0.04
N VAL A 202 9.90 -14.51 -0.81
CA VAL A 202 8.45 -14.64 -1.02
C VAL A 202 7.90 -15.55 0.08
N ILE A 203 7.08 -14.99 0.96
CA ILE A 203 6.53 -15.70 2.12
C ILE A 203 5.47 -16.69 1.68
N ALA A 204 4.56 -16.27 0.80
CA ALA A 204 3.48 -17.10 0.27
C ALA A 204 2.96 -16.55 -1.05
N VAL A 205 2.41 -17.43 -1.88
CA VAL A 205 1.55 -17.11 -3.01
C VAL A 205 0.29 -17.97 -2.87
N SER A 206 -0.88 -17.35 -2.98
CA SER A 206 -2.17 -18.07 -2.92
C SER A 206 -3.09 -17.60 -4.02
N PHE A 207 -3.98 -18.48 -4.45
CA PHE A 207 -5.02 -18.17 -5.43
C PHE A 207 -6.37 -18.44 -4.78
N GLU A 208 -7.31 -17.54 -4.94
CA GLU A 208 -8.64 -17.65 -4.37
C GLU A 208 -9.68 -17.24 -5.39
N ARG A 209 -10.80 -17.96 -5.45
CA ARG A 209 -11.99 -17.51 -6.19
C ARG A 209 -12.84 -16.64 -5.28
N ALA A 210 -13.16 -15.46 -5.72
CA ALA A 210 -13.96 -14.51 -4.97
C ALA A 210 -15.05 -13.89 -5.83
N LEU A 211 -16.18 -13.57 -5.21
CA LEU A 211 -17.24 -12.79 -5.84
C LEU A 211 -17.16 -11.35 -5.33
N ALA A 212 -16.97 -10.41 -6.23
CA ALA A 212 -16.99 -9.00 -5.91
C ALA A 212 -17.94 -8.23 -6.83
N LEU A 213 -18.89 -7.52 -6.26
CA LEU A 213 -19.92 -6.75 -6.99
C LEU A 213 -20.69 -7.58 -8.04
N GLY A 214 -20.88 -8.89 -7.81
CA GLY A 214 -21.56 -9.80 -8.73
C GLY A 214 -20.67 -10.37 -9.84
N GLU A 215 -19.37 -10.06 -9.84
CA GLU A 215 -18.37 -10.57 -10.80
C GLU A 215 -17.45 -11.58 -10.10
N GLU A 216 -17.18 -12.72 -10.76
CA GLU A 216 -16.26 -13.75 -10.26
C GLU A 216 -14.81 -13.37 -10.57
N HIS A 217 -13.95 -13.43 -9.56
CA HIS A 217 -12.52 -13.11 -9.63
C HIS A 217 -11.66 -14.31 -9.19
N ILE A 218 -10.46 -14.35 -9.72
CA ILE A 218 -9.33 -15.16 -9.27
C ILE A 218 -8.31 -14.26 -8.63
#